data_ef17f8af19a609c7bec57a75bd38067f
#
_entry.id   ef17f8af19a609c7bec57a75bd38067f
#
_cell.length_a   1.000
_cell.length_b   1.000
_cell.length_c   1.000
_cell.angle_alpha   90.00
_cell.angle_beta   90.00
_cell.angle_gamma   90.00
#
_symmetry.space_group_name_H-M   'P 1'
#
loop_
_entity.id
_entity.type
_entity.pdbx_description
1 polymer ?
#
loop_
_entity_poly.entity_id
_entity_poly.type
_entity_poly.pdbx_seq_one_letter_code
_entity_poly.pdbx_strand_id
1 'polypeptide(L)'
;PHVLDGVARARVFPYDTTTDGGKPVQASATLYEPTAPWRGKGERPTIIFAPGTRGAGDQCAPSHAGMGLGSVGLSKVGSPTINANYEYGFYMGAVQHGARVIVADLIGLGMPGHHTYVNHIEEAHAMLDAARSGLELAHAPQDSPIGFAGYSQGGGASLAAAEFADSYAPRIERSRNLLRRPAG
;
A
#
# COMPACT_ATOMS: atom_id res chain seq x y z
N PRO A 1 -10.56 2.58 14.19
CA PRO A 1 -9.10 2.62 14.22
C PRO A 1 -8.59 1.65 15.29
N HIS A 2 -7.74 0.73 14.89
CA HIS A 2 -7.10 -0.18 15.81
C HIS A 2 -5.70 0.34 16.14
N VAL A 3 -5.30 0.24 17.40
CA VAL A 3 -3.95 0.59 17.84
C VAL A 3 -3.13 -0.69 17.86
N LEU A 4 -2.04 -0.73 17.09
CA LEU A 4 -1.11 -1.85 17.06
C LEU A 4 -0.03 -1.62 18.09
N ASP A 5 -0.14 -2.31 19.22
CA ASP A 5 0.86 -2.34 20.31
C ASP A 5 1.42 -0.95 20.70
N GLY A 6 0.61 0.10 20.60
CA GLY A 6 1.03 1.48 20.86
C GLY A 6 1.94 2.11 19.79
N VAL A 7 2.30 1.39 18.73
CA VAL A 7 3.25 1.86 17.70
C VAL A 7 2.57 2.59 16.55
N ALA A 8 1.40 2.14 16.14
CA ALA A 8 0.65 2.72 15.02
C ALA A 8 -0.86 2.64 15.21
N ARG A 9 -1.56 3.54 14.53
CA ARG A 9 -3.00 3.44 14.29
C ARG A 9 -3.19 2.93 12.87
N ALA A 10 -3.97 1.86 12.70
CA ALA A 10 -4.30 1.30 11.40
C ALA A 10 -5.76 1.62 11.03
N ARG A 11 -5.97 2.04 9.79
CA ARG A 11 -7.29 2.29 9.20
C ARG A 11 -7.35 1.70 7.81
N VAL A 12 -8.33 0.83 7.55
CA VAL A 12 -8.66 0.38 6.20
C VAL A 12 -9.57 1.42 5.56
N PHE A 13 -9.32 1.76 4.31
CA PHE A 13 -10.11 2.73 3.55
C PHE A 13 -10.27 2.29 2.10
N PRO A 14 -11.43 2.58 1.46
CA PRO A 14 -11.60 2.41 0.03
C PRO A 14 -10.95 3.58 -0.72
N TYR A 15 -10.53 3.35 -1.96
CA TYR A 15 -10.09 4.38 -2.88
C TYR A 15 -10.53 4.06 -4.29
N ASP A 16 -10.76 5.10 -5.09
CA ASP A 16 -11.10 4.97 -6.50
C ASP A 16 -9.81 4.99 -7.33
N THR A 17 -9.73 4.09 -8.30
CA THR A 17 -8.63 4.00 -9.24
C THR A 17 -9.14 3.63 -10.63
N THR A 18 -8.25 3.46 -11.61
CA THR A 18 -8.61 3.14 -12.97
C THR A 18 -7.84 1.93 -13.48
N THR A 19 -8.50 1.11 -14.31
CA THR A 19 -7.84 0.07 -15.11
C THR A 19 -6.93 0.70 -16.18
N ASP A 20 -6.13 -0.09 -16.87
CA ASP A 20 -5.31 0.37 -17.99
C ASP A 20 -6.16 0.91 -19.16
N GLY A 21 -7.39 0.38 -19.33
CA GLY A 21 -8.39 0.89 -20.27
C GLY A 21 -9.14 2.14 -19.79
N GLY A 22 -8.77 2.74 -18.65
CA GLY A 22 -9.40 3.94 -18.11
C GLY A 22 -10.75 3.72 -17.42
N LYS A 23 -11.17 2.46 -17.20
CA LYS A 23 -12.42 2.15 -16.50
C LYS A 23 -12.25 2.40 -15.00
N PRO A 24 -13.12 3.22 -14.36
CA PRO A 24 -13.08 3.43 -12.92
C PRO A 24 -13.43 2.14 -12.17
N VAL A 25 -12.65 1.86 -11.13
CA VAL A 25 -12.86 0.73 -10.22
C VAL A 25 -12.53 1.17 -8.79
N GLN A 26 -13.07 0.45 -7.82
CA GLN A 26 -12.77 0.69 -6.40
C GLN A 26 -11.85 -0.40 -5.86
N ALA A 27 -10.89 0.00 -5.04
CA ALA A 27 -10.00 -0.88 -4.32
C ALA A 27 -9.89 -0.45 -2.86
N SER A 28 -9.17 -1.18 -2.04
CA SER A 28 -8.94 -0.87 -0.64
C SER A 28 -7.45 -0.73 -0.32
N ALA A 29 -7.16 -0.03 0.77
CA ALA A 29 -5.81 0.10 1.30
C ALA A 29 -5.86 0.20 2.82
N THR A 30 -4.72 -0.03 3.46
CA THR A 30 -4.54 0.15 4.90
C THR A 30 -3.54 1.26 5.14
N LEU A 31 -3.96 2.29 5.88
CA LEU A 31 -3.09 3.35 6.37
C LEU A 31 -2.59 3.00 7.76
N TYR A 32 -1.28 2.96 7.93
CA TYR A 32 -0.60 2.85 9.22
C TYR A 32 0.01 4.20 9.58
N GLU A 33 -0.57 4.87 10.57
CA GLU A 33 -0.05 6.13 11.10
C GLU A 33 0.75 5.87 12.36
N PRO A 34 2.06 6.26 12.41
CA PRO A 34 2.86 6.11 13.60
C PRO A 34 2.30 6.97 14.73
N THR A 35 2.32 6.42 15.95
CA THR A 35 2.00 7.17 17.18
C THR A 35 3.15 8.08 17.58
N ALA A 36 4.39 7.69 17.24
CA ALA A 36 5.58 8.51 17.48
C ALA A 36 5.67 9.68 16.48
N PRO A 37 6.20 10.83 16.92
CA PRO A 37 6.48 11.94 16.02
C PRO A 37 7.62 11.59 15.05
N TRP A 38 7.61 12.20 13.86
CA TRP A 38 8.73 12.13 12.94
C TRP A 38 9.95 12.86 13.51
N ARG A 39 11.10 12.19 13.52
CA ARG A 39 12.37 12.74 14.06
C ARG A 39 13.43 12.93 12.98
N GLY A 40 13.12 12.64 11.73
CA GLY A 40 14.00 12.86 10.59
C GLY A 40 14.00 14.31 10.11
N LYS A 41 14.81 14.58 9.11
CA LYS A 41 14.84 15.91 8.46
C LYS A 41 13.62 16.08 7.56
N GLY A 42 13.08 17.29 7.51
CA GLY A 42 11.93 17.64 6.67
C GLY A 42 10.61 17.06 7.15
N GLU A 43 9.65 17.01 6.26
CA GLU A 43 8.33 16.47 6.54
C GLU A 43 8.33 14.95 6.68
N ARG A 44 7.34 14.42 7.41
CA ARG A 44 7.14 12.99 7.57
C ARG A 44 6.94 12.32 6.23
N PRO A 45 7.77 11.35 5.83
CA PRO A 45 7.59 10.63 4.59
C PRO A 45 6.46 9.61 4.70
N THR A 46 5.87 9.28 3.55
CA THR A 46 4.90 8.20 3.40
C THR A 46 5.46 7.13 2.47
N ILE A 47 5.44 5.88 2.90
CA ILE A 47 5.83 4.74 2.07
C ILE A 47 4.56 4.08 1.56
N ILE A 48 4.42 4.02 0.24
CA ILE A 48 3.36 3.28 -0.42
C ILE A 48 3.91 1.89 -0.71
N PHE A 49 3.31 0.89 -0.10
CA PHE A 49 3.75 -0.50 -0.19
C PHE A 49 2.76 -1.31 -1.03
N ALA A 50 3.26 -1.94 -2.09
CA ALA A 50 2.54 -2.94 -2.85
C ALA A 50 3.01 -4.34 -2.42
N PRO A 51 2.12 -5.18 -1.87
CA PRO A 51 2.49 -6.51 -1.42
C PRO A 51 2.81 -7.44 -2.59
N GLY A 52 3.57 -8.48 -2.30
CA GLY A 52 3.77 -9.60 -3.22
C GLY A 52 2.52 -10.45 -3.37
N THR A 53 2.57 -11.41 -4.27
CA THR A 53 1.46 -12.31 -4.56
C THR A 53 1.03 -13.10 -3.33
N ARG A 54 -0.25 -13.00 -2.96
CA ARG A 54 -0.87 -13.73 -1.83
C ARG A 54 -2.01 -14.63 -2.26
N GLY A 55 -2.29 -14.74 -3.57
CA GLY A 55 -3.43 -15.41 -4.16
C GLY A 55 -4.34 -14.44 -4.91
N ALA A 56 -5.35 -14.96 -5.60
CA ALA A 56 -6.23 -14.18 -6.48
C ALA A 56 -7.63 -13.93 -5.89
N GLY A 57 -7.91 -14.39 -4.68
CA GLY A 57 -9.22 -14.19 -4.03
C GLY A 57 -9.23 -13.03 -3.06
N ASP A 58 -10.40 -12.43 -2.81
CA ASP A 58 -10.58 -11.30 -1.90
C ASP A 58 -10.03 -11.56 -0.49
N GLN A 59 -10.12 -12.81 -0.02
CA GLN A 59 -9.58 -13.22 1.27
C GLN A 59 -8.05 -13.11 1.35
N CYS A 60 -7.37 -12.98 0.21
CA CYS A 60 -5.92 -12.82 0.13
C CYS A 60 -5.47 -11.36 0.18
N ALA A 61 -6.39 -10.40 0.17
CA ALA A 61 -6.05 -8.99 0.26
C ALA A 61 -5.28 -8.67 1.55
N PRO A 62 -4.24 -7.83 1.50
CA PRO A 62 -3.50 -7.39 2.67
C PRO A 62 -4.38 -6.81 3.78
N SER A 63 -5.41 -6.06 3.44
CA SER A 63 -6.39 -5.51 4.38
C SER A 63 -7.17 -6.59 5.15
N HIS A 64 -7.28 -7.79 4.60
CA HIS A 64 -7.95 -8.94 5.23
C HIS A 64 -7.00 -9.81 6.06
N ALA A 65 -5.70 -9.62 5.97
CA ALA A 65 -4.72 -10.34 6.79
C ALA A 65 -4.81 -10.00 8.30
N GLY A 66 -5.68 -9.06 8.64
CA GLY A 66 -5.71 -8.50 10.00
C GLY A 66 -4.53 -7.56 10.23
N MET A 67 -4.38 -7.11 11.47
CA MET A 67 -3.36 -6.11 11.84
C MET A 67 -2.12 -6.75 12.47
N GLY A 68 -1.78 -7.94 12.06
CA GLY A 68 -0.65 -8.70 12.57
C GLY A 68 0.01 -9.55 11.50
N LEU A 69 0.69 -10.61 11.94
CA LEU A 69 1.43 -11.51 11.05
C LEU A 69 0.54 -12.33 10.12
N GLY A 70 -0.76 -12.40 10.36
CA GLY A 70 -1.70 -13.11 9.52
C GLY A 70 -3.03 -13.39 10.20
N SER A 71 -3.92 -14.02 9.47
CA SER A 71 -5.23 -14.47 9.94
C SER A 71 -5.54 -15.88 9.43
N VAL A 72 -6.37 -16.58 10.17
CA VAL A 72 -6.94 -17.88 9.77
C VAL A 72 -8.44 -17.72 9.63
N GLY A 73 -9.01 -18.18 8.53
CA GLY A 73 -10.43 -18.09 8.26
C GLY A 73 -10.95 -19.31 7.53
N LEU A 74 -12.23 -19.31 7.24
CA LEU A 74 -12.86 -20.31 6.37
C LEU A 74 -13.21 -19.63 5.04
N SER A 75 -12.89 -20.29 3.93
CA SER A 75 -13.33 -19.85 2.61
C SER A 75 -14.85 -20.02 2.46
N LYS A 76 -15.43 -19.38 1.44
CA LYS A 76 -16.86 -19.54 1.09
C LYS A 76 -17.26 -21.01 0.82
N VAL A 77 -16.32 -21.87 0.53
CA VAL A 77 -16.51 -23.33 0.35
C VAL A 77 -16.21 -24.15 1.63
N GLY A 78 -15.97 -23.48 2.78
CA GLY A 78 -15.75 -24.16 4.05
C GLY A 78 -14.32 -24.69 4.27
N SER A 79 -13.40 -24.46 3.33
CA SER A 79 -11.99 -24.84 3.48
C SER A 79 -11.25 -23.87 4.39
N PRO A 80 -10.34 -24.31 5.26
CA PRO A 80 -9.52 -23.41 6.05
C PRO A 80 -8.59 -22.59 5.15
N THR A 81 -8.51 -21.30 5.42
CA THR A 81 -7.61 -20.36 4.73
C THR A 81 -6.66 -19.75 5.74
N ILE A 82 -5.39 -19.64 5.36
CA ILE A 82 -4.36 -18.95 6.12
C ILE A 82 -3.89 -17.78 5.26
N ASN A 83 -4.07 -16.57 5.77
CA ASN A 83 -3.53 -15.38 5.16
C ASN A 83 -2.34 -14.91 5.99
N ALA A 84 -1.13 -15.11 5.47
CA ALA A 84 0.11 -14.75 6.16
C ALA A 84 0.59 -13.37 5.67
N ASN A 85 0.76 -12.44 6.62
CA ASN A 85 1.30 -11.12 6.35
C ASN A 85 2.82 -11.11 6.60
N TYR A 86 3.58 -11.79 5.73
CA TYR A 86 5.03 -11.92 5.87
C TYR A 86 5.79 -10.60 5.67
N GLU A 87 5.15 -9.60 5.08
CA GLU A 87 5.72 -8.28 4.87
C GLU A 87 5.44 -7.31 6.03
N TYR A 88 4.66 -7.76 7.02
CA TYR A 88 4.30 -6.95 8.20
C TYR A 88 5.51 -6.36 8.91
N GLY A 89 6.58 -7.13 9.06
CA GLY A 89 7.83 -6.65 9.68
C GLY A 89 8.47 -5.48 8.93
N PHE A 90 8.35 -5.44 7.60
CA PHE A 90 8.91 -4.36 6.79
C PHE A 90 8.21 -3.03 7.07
N TYR A 91 6.87 -2.98 6.94
CA TYR A 91 6.20 -1.71 7.14
C TYR A 91 6.07 -1.33 8.62
N MET A 92 6.09 -2.28 9.54
CA MET A 92 6.20 -1.97 10.96
C MET A 92 7.56 -1.35 11.31
N GLY A 93 8.64 -1.80 10.69
CA GLY A 93 9.95 -1.14 10.82
C GLY A 93 9.91 0.32 10.38
N ALA A 94 9.30 0.62 9.24
CA ALA A 94 9.14 1.99 8.76
C ALA A 94 8.29 2.84 9.73
N VAL A 95 7.19 2.30 10.24
CA VAL A 95 6.33 2.96 11.22
C VAL A 95 7.06 3.25 12.53
N GLN A 96 7.88 2.33 13.03
CA GLN A 96 8.69 2.53 14.23
C GLN A 96 9.70 3.68 14.06
N HIS A 97 10.20 3.90 12.85
CA HIS A 97 11.03 5.05 12.51
C HIS A 97 10.25 6.35 12.28
N GLY A 98 8.93 6.31 12.42
CA GLY A 98 8.04 7.46 12.30
C GLY A 98 7.56 7.76 10.89
N ALA A 99 7.83 6.90 9.90
CA ALA A 99 7.26 7.03 8.56
C ALA A 99 5.80 6.54 8.55
N ARG A 100 4.95 7.21 7.77
CA ARG A 100 3.60 6.73 7.46
C ARG A 100 3.70 5.63 6.42
N VAL A 101 2.86 4.59 6.51
CA VAL A 101 2.81 3.51 5.53
C VAL A 101 1.39 3.34 5.01
N ILE A 102 1.25 3.23 3.70
CA ILE A 102 0.00 2.87 3.04
C ILE A 102 0.24 1.55 2.31
N VAL A 103 -0.48 0.51 2.69
CA VAL A 103 -0.44 -0.79 2.03
C VAL A 103 -1.63 -0.88 1.10
N ALA A 104 -1.39 -0.85 -0.21
CA ALA A 104 -2.44 -0.93 -1.21
C ALA A 104 -2.86 -2.38 -1.47
N ASP A 105 -4.15 -2.67 -1.40
CA ASP A 105 -4.71 -3.86 -2.03
C ASP A 105 -4.79 -3.55 -3.54
N LEU A 106 -4.17 -4.38 -4.35
CA LEU A 106 -4.19 -4.18 -5.80
C LEU A 106 -5.59 -4.48 -6.35
N ILE A 107 -5.89 -3.95 -7.54
CA ILE A 107 -7.22 -4.08 -8.17
C ILE A 107 -7.70 -5.54 -8.17
N GLY A 108 -8.94 -5.75 -7.73
CA GLY A 108 -9.57 -7.08 -7.63
C GLY A 108 -9.18 -7.89 -6.41
N LEU A 109 -8.48 -7.30 -5.43
CA LEU A 109 -8.24 -7.87 -4.10
C LEU A 109 -9.01 -7.07 -3.06
N GLY A 110 -9.76 -7.78 -2.20
CA GLY A 110 -10.50 -7.16 -1.09
C GLY A 110 -11.79 -6.41 -1.46
N MET A 111 -12.06 -6.23 -2.74
CA MET A 111 -13.26 -5.59 -3.29
C MET A 111 -13.78 -6.42 -4.47
N PRO A 112 -15.10 -6.30 -4.84
CA PRO A 112 -15.66 -7.03 -5.97
C PRO A 112 -14.90 -6.75 -7.28
N GLY A 113 -14.52 -7.82 -8.00
CA GLY A 113 -13.81 -7.73 -9.28
C GLY A 113 -12.86 -8.92 -9.45
N HIS A 114 -12.21 -8.97 -10.61
CA HIS A 114 -11.15 -9.94 -10.88
C HIS A 114 -9.80 -9.27 -10.70
N HIS A 115 -8.89 -9.93 -9.99
CA HIS A 115 -7.51 -9.45 -9.86
C HIS A 115 -6.78 -9.56 -11.21
N THR A 116 -6.25 -8.43 -11.68
CA THR A 116 -5.44 -8.34 -12.89
C THR A 116 -3.98 -8.58 -12.54
N TYR A 117 -3.63 -9.85 -12.44
CA TYR A 117 -2.30 -10.28 -12.01
C TYR A 117 -1.18 -9.76 -12.95
N VAL A 118 -0.18 -9.10 -12.34
CA VAL A 118 0.99 -8.55 -13.06
C VAL A 118 0.64 -7.51 -14.15
N ASN A 119 -0.49 -6.82 -14.06
CA ASN A 119 -0.75 -5.64 -14.86
C ASN A 119 -0.14 -4.40 -14.18
N HIS A 120 1.12 -4.11 -14.50
CA HIS A 120 1.87 -3.06 -13.83
C HIS A 120 1.30 -1.65 -14.02
N ILE A 121 0.54 -1.40 -15.09
CA ILE A 121 -0.15 -0.11 -15.32
C ILE A 121 -1.26 0.07 -14.28
N GLU A 122 -2.13 -0.92 -14.16
CA GLU A 122 -3.23 -0.88 -13.18
C GLU A 122 -2.71 -0.88 -11.74
N GLU A 123 -1.65 -1.64 -11.48
CA GLU A 123 -0.98 -1.67 -10.18
C GLU A 123 -0.36 -0.31 -9.84
N ALA A 124 0.23 0.38 -10.82
CA ALA A 124 0.76 1.73 -10.65
C ALA A 124 -0.35 2.74 -10.34
N HIS A 125 -1.46 2.69 -11.09
CA HIS A 125 -2.64 3.53 -10.81
C HIS A 125 -3.14 3.29 -9.39
N ALA A 126 -3.29 2.02 -8.97
CA ALA A 126 -3.73 1.66 -7.64
C ALA A 126 -2.82 2.24 -6.54
N MET A 127 -1.50 2.12 -6.68
CA MET A 127 -0.55 2.68 -5.71
C MET A 127 -0.62 4.20 -5.63
N LEU A 128 -0.70 4.90 -6.77
CA LEU A 128 -0.75 6.36 -6.81
C LEU A 128 -2.07 6.89 -6.25
N ASP A 129 -3.19 6.23 -6.56
CA ASP A 129 -4.51 6.63 -6.05
C ASP A 129 -4.66 6.29 -4.57
N ALA A 130 -4.13 5.16 -4.10
CA ALA A 130 -4.04 4.84 -2.67
C ALA A 130 -3.19 5.89 -1.92
N ALA A 131 -2.10 6.37 -2.53
CA ALA A 131 -1.26 7.42 -1.96
C ALA A 131 -2.07 8.71 -1.76
N ARG A 132 -2.77 9.20 -2.80
CA ARG A 132 -3.59 10.42 -2.72
C ARG A 132 -4.67 10.31 -1.64
N SER A 133 -5.45 9.24 -1.69
CA SER A 133 -6.54 9.03 -0.74
C SER A 133 -6.04 8.83 0.70
N GLY A 134 -4.92 8.13 0.87
CA GLY A 134 -4.33 7.91 2.18
C GLY A 134 -3.70 9.16 2.78
N LEU A 135 -3.06 10.02 1.98
CA LEU A 135 -2.57 11.32 2.43
C LEU A 135 -3.71 12.25 2.85
N GLU A 136 -4.81 12.27 2.08
CA GLU A 136 -6.01 13.03 2.44
C GLU A 136 -6.62 12.53 3.76
N LEU A 137 -6.76 11.20 3.91
CA LEU A 137 -7.26 10.58 5.14
C LEU A 137 -6.38 10.89 6.35
N ALA A 138 -5.08 11.02 6.15
CA ALA A 138 -4.10 11.38 7.18
C ALA A 138 -4.02 12.89 7.44
N HIS A 139 -4.77 13.72 6.70
CA HIS A 139 -4.63 15.18 6.69
C HIS A 139 -3.19 15.64 6.43
N ALA A 140 -2.47 14.88 5.60
CA ALA A 140 -1.10 15.18 5.20
C ALA A 140 -1.08 16.01 3.91
N PRO A 141 -0.06 16.88 3.73
CA PRO A 141 0.12 17.59 2.47
C PRO A 141 0.28 16.61 1.30
N GLN A 142 -0.35 16.92 0.16
CA GLN A 142 -0.25 16.09 -1.05
C GLN A 142 1.13 16.11 -1.70
N ASP A 143 1.93 17.12 -1.38
CA ASP A 143 3.33 17.30 -1.79
C ASP A 143 4.33 16.76 -0.76
N SER A 144 3.87 16.10 0.31
CA SER A 144 4.77 15.47 1.27
C SER A 144 5.57 14.34 0.61
N PRO A 145 6.81 14.08 1.08
CA PRO A 145 7.68 13.08 0.46
C PRO A 145 7.04 11.68 0.47
N ILE A 146 7.01 11.03 -0.69
CA ILE A 146 6.59 9.64 -0.79
C ILE A 146 7.67 8.75 -1.38
N GLY A 147 7.69 7.50 -0.94
CA GLY A 147 8.50 6.43 -1.51
C GLY A 147 7.61 5.25 -1.87
N PHE A 148 8.00 4.53 -2.92
CA PHE A 148 7.32 3.30 -3.31
C PHE A 148 8.17 2.11 -2.91
N ALA A 149 7.55 1.09 -2.36
CA ALA A 149 8.20 -0.16 -2.00
C ALA A 149 7.27 -1.33 -2.34
N GLY A 150 7.86 -2.48 -2.61
CA GLY A 150 7.10 -3.69 -2.91
C GLY A 150 8.02 -4.88 -3.12
N TYR A 151 7.42 -6.07 -3.07
CA TYR A 151 8.13 -7.33 -3.26
C TYR A 151 7.47 -8.15 -4.37
N SER A 152 8.27 -8.81 -5.22
CA SER A 152 7.77 -9.65 -6.33
C SER A 152 6.85 -8.85 -7.26
N GLN A 153 5.57 -9.22 -7.39
CA GLN A 153 4.54 -8.46 -8.11
C GLN A 153 4.49 -6.99 -7.64
N GLY A 154 4.48 -6.76 -6.33
CA GLY A 154 4.51 -5.42 -5.74
C GLY A 154 5.78 -4.64 -6.07
N GLY A 155 6.90 -5.31 -6.30
CA GLY A 155 8.14 -4.67 -6.78
C GLY A 155 7.97 -4.08 -8.19
N GLY A 156 7.34 -4.81 -9.11
CA GLY A 156 6.98 -4.31 -10.43
C GLY A 156 6.00 -3.14 -10.37
N ALA A 157 4.97 -3.25 -9.53
CA ALA A 157 4.01 -2.17 -9.29
C ALA A 157 4.69 -0.89 -8.77
N SER A 158 5.64 -1.02 -7.85
CA SER A 158 6.39 0.11 -7.27
C SER A 158 7.24 0.83 -8.30
N LEU A 159 7.91 0.09 -9.19
CA LEU A 159 8.68 0.68 -10.29
C LEU A 159 7.76 1.41 -11.28
N ALA A 160 6.67 0.78 -11.68
CA ALA A 160 5.68 1.39 -12.57
C ALA A 160 5.06 2.65 -11.93
N ALA A 161 4.69 2.62 -10.65
CA ALA A 161 4.18 3.79 -9.95
C ALA A 161 5.18 4.95 -9.93
N ALA A 162 6.47 4.67 -9.72
CA ALA A 162 7.52 5.68 -9.77
C ALA A 162 7.71 6.27 -11.18
N GLU A 163 7.49 5.50 -12.22
CA GLU A 163 7.56 5.94 -13.62
C GLU A 163 6.34 6.80 -14.00
N PHE A 164 5.15 6.37 -13.64
CA PHE A 164 3.90 7.05 -14.01
C PHE A 164 3.53 8.21 -13.08
N ALA A 165 4.22 8.44 -11.96
CA ALA A 165 3.87 9.46 -10.98
C ALA A 165 3.72 10.86 -11.60
N ASP A 166 4.64 11.27 -12.46
CA ASP A 166 4.62 12.62 -13.06
C ASP A 166 3.47 12.82 -14.05
N SER A 167 3.06 11.77 -14.76
CA SER A 167 1.99 11.84 -15.76
C SER A 167 0.60 11.60 -15.19
N TYR A 168 0.47 10.67 -14.26
CA TYR A 168 -0.82 10.26 -13.69
C TYR A 168 -1.20 11.03 -12.43
N ALA A 169 -0.24 11.32 -11.58
CA ALA A 169 -0.46 11.99 -10.30
C ALA A 169 0.55 13.13 -10.05
N PRO A 170 0.53 14.21 -10.86
CA PRO A 170 1.56 15.25 -10.86
C PRO A 170 1.67 16.05 -9.55
N ARG A 171 0.68 15.95 -8.65
CA ARG A 171 0.71 16.61 -7.33
C ARG A 171 1.45 15.80 -6.26
N ILE A 172 1.82 14.56 -6.57
CA ILE A 172 2.56 13.70 -5.65
C ILE A 172 4.05 13.94 -5.87
N GLU A 173 4.72 14.53 -4.89
CA GLU A 173 6.17 14.73 -4.94
C GLU A 173 6.90 13.42 -4.60
N ARG A 174 7.78 12.99 -5.49
CA ARG A 174 8.64 11.83 -5.26
C ARG A 174 9.84 12.21 -4.42
N SER A 175 10.09 11.47 -3.36
CA SER A 175 11.38 11.53 -2.69
C SER A 175 12.44 10.86 -3.57
N ARG A 176 13.23 11.67 -4.29
CA ARG A 176 14.29 11.20 -5.21
C ARG A 176 15.40 10.40 -4.53
N ASN A 177 15.40 10.31 -3.22
CA ASN A 177 16.52 9.75 -2.44
C ASN A 177 16.37 8.28 -2.04
N LEU A 178 15.20 7.65 -2.22
CA LEU A 178 15.00 6.26 -1.81
C LEU A 178 15.41 5.23 -2.87
N LEU A 179 15.71 5.66 -4.10
CA LEU A 179 16.15 4.78 -5.19
C LEU A 179 17.64 4.96 -5.57
N ARG A 180 18.47 5.57 -4.74
CA ARG A 180 19.89 5.52 -4.96
C ARG A 180 20.37 4.08 -4.73
N ARG A 181 20.62 3.36 -5.84
CA ARG A 181 21.55 2.23 -5.85
C ARG A 181 22.81 2.64 -5.09
N PRO A 182 23.34 1.81 -4.19
CA PRO A 182 24.71 2.02 -3.76
C PRO A 182 25.57 1.98 -5.03
N ALA A 183 26.36 3.02 -5.23
CA ALA A 183 27.38 3.03 -6.24
C ALA A 183 28.33 1.86 -5.92
N GLY A 184 28.45 0.92 -6.85
CA GLY A 184 29.39 -0.19 -6.79
C GLY A 184 30.82 0.31 -6.87
#